data_b0f35d15a0778b9fcea205ab74fab0fe
#
_entry.id   b0f35d15a0778b9fcea205ab74fab0fe
#
_cell.length_a   1.000
_cell.length_b   1.000
_cell.length_c   1.000
_cell.angle_alpha   90.00
_cell.angle_beta   90.00
_cell.angle_gamma   90.00
#
_symmetry.space_group_name_H-M   'P 1'
#
loop_
_entity.id
_entity.type
_entity.pdbx_description
1 polymer ?
#
loop_
_entity_poly.entity_id
_entity_poly.type
_entity_poly.pdbx_seq_one_letter_code
_entity_poly.pdbx_strand_id
1 'polypeptide(L)'
;MAQLGQVFRFFREARHISLSEATGGEFSKSMLSRFENGQSELSAQKLFSALSAIHTETEEFTVAAGIQDHHSHKELLSQIQDLLQSNQLELLEELYLEKEKITQKSKRASDWV
;
A
#
# COMPACT_ATOMS: atom_id res chain seq x y z
N MET A 1 -15.99 3.32 -3.08
CA MET A 1 -14.59 3.12 -3.42
C MET A 1 -14.11 4.26 -4.30
N ALA A 2 -12.95 4.79 -4.00
CA ALA A 2 -12.41 5.87 -4.81
C ALA A 2 -11.98 5.34 -6.18
N GLN A 3 -12.04 6.21 -7.19
CA GLN A 3 -11.54 5.84 -8.51
C GLN A 3 -10.03 5.67 -8.47
N LEU A 4 -9.55 4.59 -9.05
CA LEU A 4 -8.13 4.25 -9.03
C LEU A 4 -7.27 5.33 -9.68
N GLY A 5 -7.76 5.89 -10.78
CA GLY A 5 -7.02 6.93 -11.48
C GLY A 5 -6.82 8.19 -10.66
N GLN A 6 -7.82 8.59 -9.90
CA GLN A 6 -7.73 9.75 -9.03
C GLN A 6 -6.75 9.54 -7.89
N VAL A 7 -6.75 8.33 -7.32
CA VAL A 7 -5.81 7.99 -6.25
C VAL A 7 -4.38 7.99 -6.79
N PHE A 8 -4.19 7.42 -7.97
CA PHE A 8 -2.89 7.43 -8.61
C PHE A 8 -2.39 8.86 -8.85
N ARG A 9 -3.26 9.71 -9.35
CA ARG A 9 -2.93 11.11 -9.61
C ARG A 9 -2.51 11.82 -8.33
N PHE A 10 -3.22 11.55 -7.23
CA PHE A 10 -2.90 12.14 -5.94
C PHE A 10 -1.46 11.80 -5.53
N PHE A 11 -1.08 10.52 -5.61
CA PHE A 11 0.28 10.12 -5.25
C PHE A 11 1.31 10.70 -6.22
N ARG A 12 1.00 10.70 -7.50
CA ARG A 12 1.92 11.25 -8.50
C ARG A 12 2.19 12.74 -8.26
N GLU A 13 1.13 13.51 -8.07
CA GLU A 13 1.27 14.95 -7.85
C GLU A 13 1.95 15.26 -6.51
N ALA A 14 1.66 14.47 -5.49
CA ALA A 14 2.30 14.65 -4.19
C ALA A 14 3.81 14.46 -4.27
N ARG A 15 4.27 13.65 -5.22
CA ARG A 15 5.70 13.40 -5.40
C ARG A 15 6.30 14.26 -6.51
N HIS A 16 5.52 15.16 -7.08
CA HIS A 16 5.95 16.07 -8.15
C HIS A 16 6.51 15.33 -9.36
N ILE A 17 5.85 14.25 -9.76
CA ILE A 17 6.27 13.45 -10.90
C ILE A 17 5.33 13.74 -12.07
N SER A 18 5.91 13.95 -13.26
CA SER A 18 5.13 14.23 -14.46
C SER A 18 4.44 12.97 -14.98
N LEU A 19 3.46 13.15 -15.83
CA LEU A 19 2.81 12.02 -16.50
C LEU A 19 3.81 11.22 -17.31
N SER A 20 4.69 11.90 -18.01
CA SER A 20 5.70 11.21 -18.83
C SER A 20 6.62 10.34 -18.00
N GLU A 21 7.07 10.84 -16.87
CA GLU A 21 7.91 10.05 -15.96
C GLU A 21 7.15 8.88 -15.36
N ALA A 22 5.88 9.08 -15.05
CA ALA A 22 5.07 8.06 -14.41
C ALA A 22 4.78 6.88 -15.34
N THR A 23 4.82 7.06 -16.65
CA THR A 23 4.62 5.94 -17.57
C THR A 23 5.83 5.00 -17.59
N GLY A 24 7.00 5.48 -17.18
CA GLY A 24 8.22 4.67 -17.20
C GLY A 24 8.62 4.22 -18.58
N GLY A 25 8.09 4.85 -19.62
CA GLY A 25 8.37 4.44 -21.00
C GLY A 25 7.60 3.20 -21.44
N GLU A 26 6.75 2.66 -20.59
CA GLU A 26 6.04 1.42 -20.88
C GLU A 26 4.77 1.62 -21.67
N PHE A 27 4.18 2.80 -21.59
CA PHE A 27 2.95 3.10 -22.31
C PHE A 27 2.82 4.62 -22.48
N SER A 28 1.78 5.06 -23.21
CA SER A 28 1.70 6.46 -23.58
C SER A 28 1.21 7.35 -22.44
N LYS A 29 1.67 8.59 -22.47
CA LYS A 29 1.22 9.64 -21.57
C LYS A 29 -0.31 9.85 -21.68
N SER A 30 -0.85 9.77 -22.90
CA SER A 30 -2.29 9.89 -23.13
C SER A 30 -3.08 8.80 -22.43
N MET A 31 -2.57 7.59 -22.45
CA MET A 31 -3.22 6.47 -21.79
C MET A 31 -3.26 6.70 -20.27
N LEU A 32 -2.17 7.15 -19.69
CA LEU A 32 -2.13 7.44 -18.27
C LEU A 32 -3.06 8.59 -17.90
N SER A 33 -3.09 9.63 -18.71
CA SER A 33 -3.97 10.77 -18.49
C SER A 33 -5.44 10.34 -18.48
N ARG A 34 -5.83 9.48 -19.41
CA ARG A 34 -7.20 8.97 -19.45
C ARG A 34 -7.53 8.12 -18.24
N PHE A 35 -6.56 7.34 -17.78
CA PHE A 35 -6.74 6.56 -16.57
C PHE A 35 -6.96 7.48 -15.36
N GLU A 36 -6.16 8.51 -15.22
CA GLU A 36 -6.28 9.44 -14.12
C GLU A 36 -7.60 10.19 -14.12
N ASN A 37 -8.15 10.43 -15.30
CA ASN A 37 -9.43 11.13 -15.45
C ASN A 37 -10.63 10.19 -15.39
N GLY A 38 -10.41 8.91 -15.16
CA GLY A 38 -11.49 7.94 -15.07
C GLY A 38 -12.09 7.54 -16.40
N GLN A 39 -11.41 7.84 -17.51
CA GLN A 39 -11.91 7.56 -18.84
C GLN A 39 -11.52 6.18 -19.37
N SER A 40 -10.51 5.59 -18.83
CA SER A 40 -10.10 4.24 -19.20
C SER A 40 -9.37 3.57 -18.04
N GLU A 41 -9.22 2.25 -18.15
CA GLU A 41 -8.52 1.47 -17.16
C GLU A 41 -7.13 1.13 -17.65
N LEU A 42 -6.23 0.77 -16.72
CA LEU A 42 -4.93 0.25 -17.05
C LEU A 42 -4.90 -1.24 -16.71
N SER A 43 -4.13 -2.00 -17.47
CA SER A 43 -3.87 -3.39 -17.08
C SER A 43 -3.10 -3.39 -15.76
N ALA A 44 -3.19 -4.48 -15.02
CA ALA A 44 -2.49 -4.61 -13.75
C ALA A 44 -0.99 -4.41 -13.94
N GLN A 45 -0.43 -4.96 -15.01
CA GLN A 45 1.00 -4.84 -15.28
C GLN A 45 1.41 -3.37 -15.49
N LYS A 46 0.63 -2.64 -16.26
CA LYS A 46 0.91 -1.21 -16.50
C LYS A 46 0.74 -0.39 -15.23
N LEU A 47 -0.27 -0.72 -14.45
CA LEU A 47 -0.50 -0.03 -13.19
C LEU A 47 0.66 -0.26 -12.21
N PHE A 48 1.12 -1.51 -12.06
CA PHE A 48 2.25 -1.80 -11.20
C PHE A 48 3.52 -1.10 -11.66
N SER A 49 3.74 -1.06 -12.97
CA SER A 49 4.88 -0.35 -13.54
C SER A 49 4.80 1.15 -13.23
N ALA A 50 3.63 1.73 -13.38
CA ALA A 50 3.42 3.15 -13.09
C ALA A 50 3.58 3.46 -11.60
N LEU A 51 3.11 2.58 -10.72
CA LEU A 51 3.29 2.76 -9.28
C LEU A 51 4.77 2.73 -8.91
N SER A 52 5.50 1.82 -9.51
CA SER A 52 6.95 1.75 -9.31
C SER A 52 7.62 3.04 -9.78
N ALA A 53 7.19 3.58 -10.91
CA ALA A 53 7.76 4.81 -11.46
C ALA A 53 7.51 6.02 -10.56
N ILE A 54 6.44 6.02 -9.79
CA ILE A 54 6.17 7.10 -8.84
C ILE A 54 6.56 6.74 -7.40
N HIS A 55 7.36 5.69 -7.25
CA HIS A 55 7.89 5.28 -5.95
C HIS A 55 6.81 5.01 -4.90
N THR A 56 5.70 4.45 -5.35
CA THR A 56 4.57 4.12 -4.48
C THR A 56 4.41 2.61 -4.42
N GLU A 57 4.33 2.07 -3.22
CA GLU A 57 4.12 0.65 -3.05
C GLU A 57 2.68 0.29 -3.36
N THR A 58 2.47 -0.90 -3.90
CA THR A 58 1.14 -1.40 -4.25
C THR A 58 0.22 -1.39 -3.02
N GLU A 59 0.75 -1.78 -1.88
CA GLU A 59 -0.02 -1.80 -0.64
C GLU A 59 -0.49 -0.41 -0.24
N GLU A 60 0.37 0.57 -0.33
CA GLU A 60 0.04 1.96 -0.02
C GLU A 60 -1.09 2.46 -0.92
N PHE A 61 -0.99 2.14 -2.20
CA PHE A 61 -1.99 2.52 -3.19
C PHE A 61 -3.33 1.84 -2.94
N THR A 62 -3.33 0.53 -2.68
CA THR A 62 -4.58 -0.21 -2.50
C THR A 62 -5.30 0.19 -1.23
N VAL A 63 -4.57 0.52 -0.17
CA VAL A 63 -5.18 1.04 1.04
C VAL A 63 -5.85 2.38 0.77
N ALA A 64 -5.14 3.29 0.10
CA ALA A 64 -5.69 4.61 -0.22
C ALA A 64 -6.88 4.54 -1.16
N ALA A 65 -6.90 3.56 -2.05
CA ALA A 65 -8.01 3.36 -2.98
C ALA A 65 -9.21 2.65 -2.34
N GLY A 66 -9.06 2.16 -1.12
CA GLY A 66 -10.13 1.44 -0.44
C GLY A 66 -10.35 0.03 -0.95
N ILE A 67 -9.40 -0.50 -1.73
CA ILE A 67 -9.50 -1.85 -2.26
C ILE A 67 -9.12 -2.85 -1.17
N GLN A 68 -8.06 -2.53 -0.44
CA GLN A 68 -7.62 -3.39 0.62
C GLN A 68 -8.54 -3.16 1.80
N ASP A 69 -9.20 -4.23 2.18
CA ASP A 69 -10.16 -4.16 3.24
C ASP A 69 -9.44 -3.90 4.56
N HIS A 70 -9.91 -2.95 5.33
CA HIS A 70 -9.43 -2.75 6.68
C HIS A 70 -9.86 -3.89 7.60
N HIS A 71 -10.56 -4.86 7.03
CA HIS A 71 -11.08 -6.00 7.76
C HIS A 71 -9.98 -6.77 8.48
N SER A 72 -8.90 -7.07 7.81
CA SER A 72 -7.79 -7.80 8.44
C SER A 72 -7.16 -6.99 9.58
N HIS A 73 -7.14 -5.68 9.44
CA HIS A 73 -6.62 -4.80 10.47
C HIS A 73 -7.57 -4.74 11.65
N LYS A 74 -8.87 -4.67 11.40
CA LYS A 74 -9.89 -4.70 12.44
C LYS A 74 -9.89 -6.03 13.16
N GLU A 75 -9.73 -7.12 12.43
CA GLU A 75 -9.64 -8.44 13.03
C GLU A 75 -8.45 -8.55 13.96
N LEU A 76 -7.31 -8.04 13.54
CA LEU A 76 -6.12 -8.06 14.36
C LEU A 76 -6.32 -7.26 15.63
N LEU A 77 -6.87 -6.05 15.52
CA LEU A 77 -7.17 -5.22 16.69
C LEU A 77 -8.16 -5.90 17.62
N SER A 78 -9.17 -6.57 17.05
CA SER A 78 -10.15 -7.29 17.84
C SER A 78 -9.49 -8.44 18.60
N GLN A 79 -8.60 -9.18 17.94
CA GLN A 79 -7.85 -10.26 18.57
C GLN A 79 -6.99 -9.76 19.73
N ILE A 80 -6.34 -8.63 19.54
CA ILE A 80 -5.53 -8.02 20.58
C ILE A 80 -6.39 -7.63 21.77
N GLN A 81 -7.55 -7.05 21.52
CA GLN A 81 -8.47 -6.67 22.58
C GLN A 81 -8.96 -7.88 23.35
N ASP A 82 -9.28 -8.96 22.65
CA ASP A 82 -9.71 -10.20 23.30
C ASP A 82 -8.62 -10.78 24.19
N LEU A 83 -7.39 -10.76 23.73
CA LEU A 83 -6.26 -11.25 24.53
C LEU A 83 -6.05 -10.41 25.78
N LEU A 84 -6.23 -9.10 25.67
CA LEU A 84 -6.13 -8.22 26.82
C LEU A 84 -7.23 -8.48 27.83
N GLN A 85 -8.46 -8.70 27.35
CA GLN A 85 -9.60 -8.95 28.22
C GLN A 85 -9.48 -10.29 28.95
N SER A 86 -8.89 -11.27 28.29
CA SER A 86 -8.75 -12.60 28.89
C SER A 86 -7.47 -12.75 29.70
N ASN A 87 -6.70 -11.69 29.87
CA ASN A 87 -5.44 -11.69 30.60
C ASN A 87 -4.39 -12.64 29.99
N GLN A 88 -4.44 -12.84 28.70
CA GLN A 88 -3.46 -13.68 28.01
C GLN A 88 -2.32 -12.82 27.47
N LEU A 89 -1.66 -12.15 28.38
CA LEU A 89 -0.58 -11.25 28.01
C LEU A 89 0.58 -11.94 27.31
N GLU A 90 0.82 -13.20 27.64
CA GLU A 90 1.90 -13.95 27.00
C GLU A 90 1.65 -14.13 25.50
N LEU A 91 0.41 -14.43 25.13
CA LEU A 91 0.04 -14.58 23.74
C LEU A 91 0.13 -13.24 22.99
N LEU A 92 -0.22 -12.17 23.67
CA LEU A 92 -0.10 -10.85 23.09
C LEU A 92 1.36 -10.48 22.84
N GLU A 93 2.24 -10.82 23.77
CA GLU A 93 3.66 -10.61 23.59
C GLU A 93 4.21 -11.40 22.42
N GLU A 94 3.82 -12.64 22.30
CA GLU A 94 4.24 -13.48 21.18
C GLU A 94 3.80 -12.90 19.84
N LEU A 95 2.58 -12.44 19.78
CA LEU A 95 2.05 -11.84 18.56
C LEU A 95 2.83 -10.57 18.20
N TYR A 96 3.13 -9.75 19.18
CA TYR A 96 3.91 -8.54 18.99
C TYR A 96 5.32 -8.86 18.50
N LEU A 97 5.98 -9.82 19.12
CA LEU A 97 7.31 -10.23 18.74
C LEU A 97 7.38 -10.81 17.34
N GLU A 98 6.38 -11.55 16.93
CA GLU A 98 6.31 -12.05 15.56
C GLU A 98 6.25 -10.92 14.56
N LYS A 99 5.42 -9.93 14.81
CA LYS A 99 5.32 -8.78 13.93
C LYS A 99 6.61 -7.97 13.89
N GLU A 100 7.27 -7.83 15.00
CA GLU A 100 8.55 -7.15 15.04
C GLU A 100 9.62 -7.90 14.25
N LYS A 101 9.64 -9.21 14.36
CA LYS A 101 10.60 -10.01 13.59
C LYS A 101 10.42 -9.81 12.10
N ILE A 102 9.19 -9.78 11.62
CA ILE A 102 8.91 -9.55 10.21
C ILE A 102 9.37 -8.15 9.79
N THR A 103 9.06 -7.16 10.60
CA THR A 103 9.47 -5.78 10.32
C THR A 103 10.99 -5.66 10.33
N GLN A 104 11.65 -6.34 11.25
CA GLN A 104 13.09 -6.24 11.35
C GLN A 104 13.84 -6.94 10.29
N LYS A 105 13.33 -8.00 9.75
CA LYS A 105 13.96 -8.64 8.61
C LYS A 105 14.07 -7.69 7.43
N SER A 106 13.14 -6.76 7.30
CA SER A 106 13.24 -5.79 6.24
C SER A 106 14.09 -4.59 6.62
N LYS A 107 14.31 -4.30 7.91
CA LYS A 107 15.14 -3.19 8.32
C LYS A 107 16.57 -3.56 8.50
N ARG A 108 16.89 -4.61 9.19
CA ARG A 108 18.20 -5.05 9.52
C ARG A 108 18.29 -5.38 10.93
N ALA A 109 18.80 -6.54 11.21
CA ALA A 109 18.92 -7.05 12.56
C ALA A 109 19.86 -6.27 13.44
N SER A 110 20.80 -5.61 12.83
CA SER A 110 21.79 -4.89 13.64
C SER A 110 21.22 -3.69 14.36
N ASP A 111 20.07 -3.23 14.01
CA ASP A 111 19.43 -2.13 14.70
C ASP A 111 18.92 -2.55 16.06
N TRP A 112 19.08 -3.79 16.35
CA TRP A 112 18.50 -4.36 17.49
C TRP A 112 19.37 -4.62 18.58
N VAL A 113 20.40 -4.27 18.53
CA VAL A 113 21.29 -4.65 19.57
C VAL A 113 21.10 -3.97 20.87
#